data_0b645a9d5cafeddf6659a23e4495d017
#
_entry.id   0b645a9d5cafeddf6659a23e4495d017
#
_cell.length_a   1.000
_cell.length_b   1.000
_cell.length_c   1.000
_cell.angle_alpha   90.00
_cell.angle_beta   90.00
_cell.angle_gamma   90.00
#
_symmetry.space_group_name_H-M   'P 1'
#
loop_
_entity.id
_entity.type
_entity.pdbx_description
1 polymer ?
#
loop_
_entity_poly.entity_id
_entity_poly.type
_entity_poly.pdbx_seq_one_letter_code
_entity_poly.pdbx_strand_id
1 'polypeptide(L)'
;GSEAPGSGPPVPIAQIAAAEGLSDVYAAKLMRQLRLAGLVESIRGAAGGYRLTREARAISVWDAIRALDESFLPGSTCDCRPEDRVDCRRTTTCAVTSLWRGLGNEIRASLEAVSLADLCEGALERPGGVDLPVTPSARPNPLEQTATA
;
A
#
# COMPACT_ATOMS: atom_id res chain seq x y z
N GLY A 1 -10.27 20.58 -21.34
CA GLY A 1 -9.04 19.94 -20.94
C GLY A 1 -9.36 18.74 -20.10
N SER A 2 -9.08 17.55 -20.61
CA SER A 2 -9.32 16.28 -19.93
C SER A 2 -8.28 16.18 -18.82
N GLU A 3 -8.70 16.38 -17.57
CA GLU A 3 -7.83 16.04 -16.43
C GLU A 3 -7.67 14.53 -16.39
N ALA A 4 -6.42 14.10 -16.41
CA ALA A 4 -6.09 12.69 -16.40
C ALA A 4 -6.50 12.07 -15.04
N PRO A 5 -6.95 10.80 -15.01
CA PRO A 5 -7.27 10.10 -13.77
C PRO A 5 -6.02 10.08 -12.87
N GLY A 6 -6.19 10.55 -11.63
CA GLY A 6 -5.10 10.79 -10.69
C GLY A 6 -4.80 12.28 -10.45
N SER A 7 -5.72 13.17 -10.80
CA SER A 7 -5.55 14.62 -10.92
C SER A 7 -5.54 15.37 -9.59
N GLY A 8 -4.47 15.17 -8.80
CA GLY A 8 -4.05 16.14 -7.82
C GLY A 8 -2.76 16.84 -8.30
N PRO A 9 -2.40 18.01 -7.74
CA PRO A 9 -1.09 18.59 -7.96
C PRO A 9 0.00 17.63 -7.48
N PRO A 10 1.18 17.57 -8.15
CA PRO A 10 2.27 16.73 -7.70
C PRO A 10 2.78 17.21 -6.34
N VAL A 11 3.06 16.27 -5.44
CA VAL A 11 3.52 16.55 -4.08
C VAL A 11 5.04 16.35 -4.02
N PRO A 12 5.82 17.38 -3.62
CA PRO A 12 7.28 17.27 -3.46
C PRO A 12 7.66 16.22 -2.43
N ILE A 13 8.78 15.51 -2.66
CA ILE A 13 9.21 14.42 -1.76
C ILE A 13 9.50 14.92 -0.34
N ALA A 14 10.07 16.10 -0.20
CA ALA A 14 10.33 16.69 1.12
C ALA A 14 9.04 16.93 1.91
N GLN A 15 7.95 17.31 1.23
CA GLN A 15 6.65 17.47 1.85
C GLN A 15 6.05 16.11 2.29
N ILE A 16 6.19 15.07 1.46
CA ILE A 16 5.77 13.71 1.82
C ILE A 16 6.56 13.23 3.05
N ALA A 17 7.89 13.37 3.02
CA ALA A 17 8.76 12.94 4.10
C ALA A 17 8.43 13.66 5.41
N ALA A 18 8.23 14.97 5.36
CA ALA A 18 7.88 15.79 6.53
C ALA A 18 6.50 15.40 7.10
N ALA A 19 5.50 15.18 6.24
CA ALA A 19 4.15 14.80 6.66
C ALA A 19 4.14 13.45 7.40
N GLU A 20 4.95 12.50 6.95
CA GLU A 20 5.00 11.14 7.51
C GLU A 20 6.09 10.96 8.59
N GLY A 21 6.91 11.99 8.86
CA GLY A 21 8.02 11.91 9.80
C GLY A 21 9.13 10.95 9.34
N LEU A 22 9.31 10.83 8.02
CA LEU A 22 10.32 9.99 7.38
C LEU A 22 11.54 10.83 6.99
N SER A 23 12.71 10.17 6.82
CA SER A 23 13.83 10.80 6.15
C SER A 23 13.57 10.89 4.65
N ASP A 24 14.09 11.93 3.98
CA ASP A 24 13.97 12.12 2.52
C ASP A 24 14.50 10.90 1.75
N VAL A 25 15.59 10.30 2.24
CA VAL A 25 16.19 9.11 1.62
C VAL A 25 15.24 7.91 1.67
N TYR A 26 14.59 7.70 2.81
CA TYR A 26 13.65 6.59 2.97
C TYR A 26 12.37 6.82 2.16
N ALA A 27 11.82 8.04 2.23
CA ALA A 27 10.68 8.43 1.40
C ALA A 27 10.97 8.25 -0.09
N ALA A 28 12.18 8.64 -0.56
CA ALA A 28 12.60 8.44 -1.95
C ALA A 28 12.65 6.97 -2.36
N LYS A 29 13.10 6.09 -1.43
CA LYS A 29 13.12 4.65 -1.66
C LYS A 29 11.70 4.10 -1.87
N LEU A 30 10.76 4.45 -0.98
CA LEU A 30 9.36 4.02 -1.06
C LEU A 30 8.70 4.54 -2.34
N MET A 31 8.84 5.83 -2.63
CA MET A 31 8.27 6.44 -3.83
C MET A 31 8.83 5.84 -5.12
N ARG A 32 10.11 5.44 -5.11
CA ARG A 32 10.70 4.70 -6.23
C ARG A 32 10.04 3.34 -6.44
N GLN A 33 9.78 2.59 -5.37
CA GLN A 33 9.10 1.28 -5.45
C GLN A 33 7.67 1.44 -5.99
N LEU A 34 6.90 2.38 -5.43
CA LEU A 34 5.55 2.69 -5.90
C LEU A 34 5.54 3.13 -7.38
N ARG A 35 6.55 3.89 -7.82
CA ARG A 35 6.69 4.29 -9.22
C ARG A 35 7.02 3.11 -10.14
N LEU A 36 7.89 2.21 -9.72
CA LEU A 36 8.19 0.99 -10.49
C LEU A 36 6.97 0.07 -10.62
N ALA A 37 6.11 0.05 -9.60
CA ALA A 37 4.83 -0.66 -9.64
C ALA A 37 3.74 0.09 -10.44
N GLY A 38 4.01 1.30 -10.94
CA GLY A 38 3.06 2.08 -11.74
C GLY A 38 1.93 2.71 -10.93
N LEU A 39 2.06 2.82 -9.61
CA LEU A 39 1.04 3.44 -8.73
C LEU A 39 1.19 4.95 -8.65
N VAL A 40 2.42 5.43 -8.77
CA VAL A 40 2.74 6.86 -8.80
C VAL A 40 3.64 7.20 -9.99
N GLU A 41 3.59 8.43 -10.42
CA GLU A 41 4.52 9.00 -11.41
C GLU A 41 5.26 10.20 -10.82
N SER A 42 6.44 10.50 -11.38
CA SER A 42 7.23 11.67 -10.99
C SER A 42 7.13 12.75 -12.05
N ILE A 43 6.82 13.97 -11.63
CA ILE A 43 6.75 15.17 -12.45
C ILE A 43 8.01 15.99 -12.21
N ARG A 44 8.70 16.38 -13.26
CA ARG A 44 9.91 17.22 -13.20
C ARG A 44 9.55 18.71 -13.19
N GLY A 45 10.43 19.53 -12.63
CA GLY A 45 10.34 21.00 -12.63
C GLY A 45 10.22 21.60 -11.24
N ALA A 46 10.11 22.94 -11.17
CA ALA A 46 10.04 23.68 -9.91
C ALA A 46 8.78 23.35 -9.09
N ALA A 47 7.66 23.03 -9.76
CA ALA A 47 6.44 22.51 -9.15
C ALA A 47 6.32 20.97 -9.30
N GLY A 48 7.47 20.30 -9.36
CA GLY A 48 7.52 18.85 -9.52
C GLY A 48 7.30 18.09 -8.23
N GLY A 49 7.16 16.78 -8.38
CA GLY A 49 6.88 15.88 -7.25
C GLY A 49 6.33 14.55 -7.73
N TYR A 50 5.55 13.92 -6.88
CA TYR A 50 4.88 12.66 -7.17
C TYR A 50 3.36 12.85 -7.16
N ARG A 51 2.68 12.14 -8.03
CA ARG A 51 1.21 12.02 -8.01
C ARG A 51 0.79 10.59 -8.33
N LEU A 52 -0.43 10.24 -8.00
CA LEU A 52 -1.00 8.94 -8.36
C LEU A 52 -1.19 8.85 -9.88
N THR A 53 -1.00 7.66 -10.46
CA THR A 53 -1.26 7.40 -11.88
C THR A 53 -2.73 7.15 -12.19
N ARG A 54 -3.53 6.85 -11.16
CA ARG A 54 -4.96 6.55 -11.19
C ARG A 54 -5.64 7.21 -10.01
N GLU A 55 -6.96 7.30 -10.05
CA GLU A 55 -7.75 7.74 -8.89
C GLU A 55 -7.50 6.85 -7.67
N ALA A 56 -7.48 7.44 -6.48
CA ALA A 56 -7.25 6.70 -5.23
C ALA A 56 -8.28 5.57 -5.01
N ARG A 57 -9.50 5.73 -5.52
CA ARG A 57 -10.55 4.68 -5.50
C ARG A 57 -10.23 3.49 -6.40
N ALA A 58 -9.37 3.67 -7.40
CA ALA A 58 -8.95 2.61 -8.32
C ALA A 58 -7.65 1.91 -7.92
N ILE A 59 -7.12 2.24 -6.76
CA ILE A 59 -5.91 1.62 -6.19
C ILE A 59 -6.31 0.96 -4.88
N SER A 60 -6.13 -0.36 -4.79
CA SER A 60 -6.39 -1.07 -3.54
C SER A 60 -5.22 -0.93 -2.56
N VAL A 61 -5.50 -1.12 -1.28
CA VAL A 61 -4.47 -1.22 -0.24
C VAL A 61 -3.51 -2.36 -0.55
N TRP A 62 -4.03 -3.46 -1.11
CA TRP A 62 -3.22 -4.59 -1.56
C TRP A 62 -2.21 -4.19 -2.64
N ASP A 63 -2.60 -3.39 -3.63
CA ASP A 63 -1.68 -2.91 -4.68
C ASP A 63 -0.49 -2.15 -4.08
N ALA A 64 -0.75 -1.29 -3.09
CA ALA A 64 0.29 -0.51 -2.42
C ALA A 64 1.22 -1.40 -1.58
N ILE A 65 0.67 -2.33 -0.80
CA ILE A 65 1.47 -3.26 0.02
C ILE A 65 2.37 -4.11 -0.87
N ARG A 66 1.82 -4.70 -1.92
CA ARG A 66 2.58 -5.54 -2.86
C ARG A 66 3.70 -4.77 -3.57
N ALA A 67 3.50 -3.48 -3.83
CA ALA A 67 4.51 -2.63 -4.44
C ALA A 67 5.69 -2.35 -3.49
N LEU A 68 5.45 -2.35 -2.19
CA LEU A 68 6.45 -2.04 -1.17
C LEU A 68 7.13 -3.29 -0.59
N ASP A 69 6.40 -4.38 -0.45
CA ASP A 69 6.89 -5.64 0.11
C ASP A 69 6.11 -6.83 -0.46
N GLU A 70 6.72 -7.56 -1.37
CA GLU A 70 6.14 -8.79 -1.93
C GLU A 70 6.05 -9.94 -0.93
N SER A 71 6.80 -9.85 0.19
CA SER A 71 6.87 -10.89 1.22
C SER A 71 5.87 -10.71 2.37
N PHE A 72 5.02 -9.68 2.31
CA PHE A 72 4.09 -9.32 3.37
C PHE A 72 3.09 -10.44 3.73
N LEU A 73 2.71 -11.28 2.78
CA LEU A 73 1.77 -12.36 3.08
C LEU A 73 2.46 -13.56 3.72
N PRO A 74 1.82 -14.17 4.74
CA PRO A 74 2.30 -15.41 5.36
C PRO A 74 2.11 -16.63 4.44
N GLY A 75 2.49 -16.52 3.18
CA GLY A 75 2.47 -17.64 2.23
C GLY A 75 3.83 -18.28 2.05
N SER A 76 4.86 -17.53 2.36
CA SER A 76 6.26 -17.94 2.23
C SER A 76 6.81 -18.69 3.45
N THR A 77 6.04 -18.86 4.52
CA THR A 77 6.53 -19.53 5.75
C THR A 77 6.86 -21.00 5.54
N CYS A 78 6.41 -21.59 4.43
CA CYS A 78 6.84 -22.91 3.96
C CYS A 78 7.53 -22.86 2.58
N ASP A 79 7.94 -21.70 2.11
CA ASP A 79 9.02 -21.59 1.15
C ASP A 79 10.33 -21.84 1.89
N CYS A 80 10.46 -23.10 2.32
CA CYS A 80 11.77 -23.64 2.64
C CYS A 80 12.67 -23.23 1.49
N ARG A 81 13.75 -22.49 1.77
CA ARG A 81 14.78 -22.23 0.78
C ARG A 81 15.03 -23.52 0.01
N PRO A 82 15.33 -23.45 -1.30
CA PRO A 82 15.59 -24.65 -2.09
C PRO A 82 16.56 -25.61 -1.43
N GLU A 83 17.48 -25.08 -0.63
CA GLU A 83 18.45 -25.81 0.18
C GLU A 83 17.82 -26.51 1.40
N ASP A 84 16.72 -25.98 1.96
CA ASP A 84 16.04 -26.55 3.16
C ASP A 84 14.91 -27.52 2.80
N ARG A 85 14.62 -27.72 1.51
CA ARG A 85 13.57 -28.65 1.01
C ARG A 85 13.85 -30.13 1.31
N VAL A 86 15.04 -30.44 1.76
CA VAL A 86 15.48 -31.84 1.93
C VAL A 86 14.81 -32.53 3.11
N ASP A 87 14.26 -31.80 4.09
CA ASP A 87 13.73 -32.38 5.32
C ASP A 87 12.20 -32.35 5.47
N CYS A 88 11.47 -31.64 4.62
CA CYS A 88 10.01 -31.62 4.73
C CYS A 88 9.36 -32.74 3.90
N ARG A 89 9.22 -33.92 4.49
CA ARG A 89 8.57 -35.10 3.87
C ARG A 89 7.07 -34.94 3.59
N ARG A 90 6.45 -33.78 3.91
CA ARG A 90 4.99 -33.55 3.84
C ARG A 90 4.58 -32.38 2.93
N THR A 91 5.38 -32.04 1.94
CA THR A 91 5.17 -30.84 1.10
C THR A 91 3.85 -30.81 0.33
N THR A 92 3.22 -31.91 0.06
CA THR A 92 1.98 -31.97 -0.74
C THR A 92 0.69 -32.10 0.08
N THR A 93 0.77 -32.46 1.37
CA THR A 93 -0.40 -32.73 2.24
C THR A 93 -0.31 -32.09 3.63
N CYS A 94 0.44 -31.01 3.76
CA CYS A 94 0.59 -30.32 5.05
C CYS A 94 -0.65 -29.46 5.35
N ALA A 95 -1.45 -29.86 6.36
CA ALA A 95 -2.62 -29.10 6.80
C ALA A 95 -2.25 -27.66 7.25
N VAL A 96 -1.06 -27.49 7.83
CA VAL A 96 -0.56 -26.16 8.25
C VAL A 96 -0.32 -25.27 7.04
N THR A 97 0.28 -25.79 5.97
CA THR A 97 0.48 -25.02 4.72
C THR A 97 -0.85 -24.62 4.10
N SER A 98 -1.83 -25.53 4.10
CA SER A 98 -3.17 -25.24 3.59
C SER A 98 -3.88 -24.18 4.41
N LEU A 99 -3.75 -24.23 5.74
CA LEU A 99 -4.28 -23.21 6.65
C LEU A 99 -3.66 -21.84 6.39
N TRP A 100 -2.32 -21.77 6.32
CA TRP A 100 -1.62 -20.50 6.06
C TRP A 100 -1.93 -19.90 4.69
N ARG A 101 -2.07 -20.76 3.68
CA ARG A 101 -2.49 -20.31 2.35
C ARG A 101 -3.91 -19.78 2.36
N GLY A 102 -4.84 -20.46 3.06
CA GLY A 102 -6.21 -19.99 3.24
C GLY A 102 -6.24 -18.62 3.92
N LEU A 103 -5.53 -18.47 5.05
CA LEU A 103 -5.44 -17.21 5.78
C LEU A 103 -4.83 -16.08 4.93
N GLY A 104 -3.77 -16.38 4.18
CA GLY A 104 -3.16 -15.42 3.26
C GLY A 104 -4.14 -14.93 2.18
N ASN A 105 -4.97 -15.83 1.65
CA ASN A 105 -6.00 -15.47 0.67
C ASN A 105 -7.08 -14.57 1.27
N GLU A 106 -7.51 -14.84 2.51
CA GLU A 106 -8.50 -13.99 3.22
C GLU A 106 -7.94 -12.58 3.50
N ILE A 107 -6.69 -12.49 3.97
CA ILE A 107 -6.01 -11.21 4.18
C ILE A 107 -5.93 -10.45 2.86
N ARG A 108 -5.50 -11.11 1.80
CA ARG A 108 -5.41 -10.51 0.48
C ARG A 108 -6.76 -9.99 -0.01
N ALA A 109 -7.80 -10.81 0.05
CA ALA A 109 -9.15 -10.42 -0.38
C ALA A 109 -9.67 -9.21 0.41
N SER A 110 -9.41 -9.16 1.73
CA SER A 110 -9.77 -8.03 2.58
C SER A 110 -9.04 -6.75 2.16
N LEU A 111 -7.76 -6.82 1.82
CA LEU A 111 -6.94 -5.68 1.40
C LEU A 111 -7.25 -5.23 -0.03
N GLU A 112 -7.65 -6.16 -0.91
CA GLU A 112 -8.10 -5.85 -2.28
C GLU A 112 -9.46 -5.13 -2.29
N ALA A 113 -10.31 -5.39 -1.28
CA ALA A 113 -11.62 -4.77 -1.17
C ALA A 113 -11.59 -3.32 -0.66
N VAL A 114 -10.46 -2.87 -0.12
CA VAL A 114 -10.30 -1.50 0.43
C VAL A 114 -9.45 -0.67 -0.52
N SER A 115 -9.95 0.49 -0.95
CA SER A 115 -9.20 1.44 -1.76
C SER A 115 -8.39 2.42 -0.91
N LEU A 116 -7.42 3.11 -1.53
CA LEU A 116 -6.70 4.20 -0.86
C LEU A 116 -7.63 5.36 -0.48
N ALA A 117 -8.71 5.60 -1.26
CA ALA A 117 -9.69 6.61 -0.92
C ALA A 117 -10.45 6.24 0.36
N ASP A 118 -10.87 4.98 0.51
CA ASP A 118 -11.57 4.50 1.71
C ASP A 118 -10.72 4.67 2.96
N LEU A 119 -9.40 4.45 2.86
CA LEU A 119 -8.46 4.71 3.97
C LEU A 119 -8.40 6.20 4.33
N CYS A 120 -8.37 7.09 3.35
CA CYS A 120 -8.33 8.54 3.58
C CYS A 120 -9.62 9.06 4.17
N GLU A 121 -10.76 8.51 3.74
CA GLU A 121 -12.10 8.89 4.21
C GLU A 121 -12.45 8.24 5.56
N GLY A 122 -11.66 7.27 6.03
CA GLY A 122 -11.95 6.48 7.23
C GLY A 122 -13.13 5.53 7.07
N ALA A 123 -13.59 5.34 5.84
CA ALA A 123 -14.76 4.52 5.49
C ALA A 123 -14.34 3.05 5.29
N LEU A 124 -13.94 2.39 6.37
CA LEU A 124 -13.56 0.97 6.31
C LEU A 124 -14.77 0.07 6.58
N GLU A 125 -15.69 -0.01 5.62
CA GLU A 125 -16.71 -1.07 5.64
C GLU A 125 -16.06 -2.40 5.22
N ARG A 126 -15.88 -3.30 6.17
CA ARG A 126 -15.39 -4.65 5.91
C ARG A 126 -16.53 -5.57 5.49
N PRO A 127 -16.39 -6.30 4.40
CA PRO A 127 -17.18 -7.50 4.18
C PRO A 127 -16.70 -8.57 5.19
N GLY A 128 -17.42 -8.74 6.32
CA GLY A 128 -17.13 -9.83 7.26
C GLY A 128 -17.05 -9.48 8.74
N GLY A 129 -17.46 -8.30 9.17
CA GLY A 129 -17.92 -8.07 10.55
C GLY A 129 -16.89 -8.14 11.68
N VAL A 130 -15.61 -7.89 11.42
CA VAL A 130 -14.67 -7.57 12.52
C VAL A 130 -14.55 -6.06 12.59
N ASP A 131 -15.32 -5.47 13.49
CA ASP A 131 -15.26 -4.05 13.82
C ASP A 131 -13.93 -3.78 14.54
N LEU A 132 -12.89 -3.41 13.80
CA LEU A 132 -11.69 -2.86 14.41
C LEU A 132 -11.93 -1.36 14.56
N PRO A 133 -11.84 -0.81 15.79
CA PRO A 133 -11.90 0.63 15.99
C PRO A 133 -10.69 1.27 15.30
N VAL A 134 -10.87 1.72 14.07
CA VAL A 134 -9.91 2.59 13.41
C VAL A 134 -10.10 3.96 14.02
N THR A 135 -9.27 4.31 14.96
CA THR A 135 -9.15 5.69 15.40
C THR A 135 -8.64 6.48 14.20
N PRO A 136 -9.43 7.40 13.63
CA PRO A 136 -8.92 8.26 12.58
C PRO A 136 -7.66 8.93 13.11
N SER A 137 -6.59 8.87 12.33
CA SER A 137 -5.34 9.54 12.70
C SER A 137 -5.67 11.00 13.01
N ALA A 138 -5.54 11.39 14.28
CA ALA A 138 -5.80 12.77 14.74
C ALA A 138 -4.74 13.76 14.23
N ARG A 139 -3.94 13.36 13.24
CA ARG A 139 -3.01 14.26 12.56
C ARG A 139 -3.78 14.98 11.46
N PRO A 140 -3.98 16.32 11.60
CA PRO A 140 -4.57 17.11 10.53
C PRO A 140 -3.67 16.95 9.30
N ASN A 141 -4.29 16.64 8.16
CA ASN A 141 -3.59 16.53 6.89
C ASN A 141 -2.87 17.86 6.61
N PRO A 142 -1.53 17.92 6.65
CA PRO A 142 -0.80 19.18 6.45
C PRO A 142 -1.02 19.76 5.05
N LEU A 143 -1.59 18.97 4.12
CA LEU A 143 -1.89 19.41 2.76
C LEU A 143 -3.16 20.28 2.67
N GLU A 144 -4.06 20.24 3.66
CA GLU A 144 -5.27 21.06 3.68
C GLU A 144 -5.04 22.47 4.22
N GLN A 145 -3.93 22.72 4.91
CA GLN A 145 -3.66 24.02 5.54
C GLN A 145 -3.06 25.08 4.59
N THR A 146 -2.70 24.72 3.36
CA THR A 146 -2.09 25.67 2.40
C THR A 146 -3.09 26.25 1.39
N ALA A 147 -4.38 25.94 1.49
CA ALA A 147 -5.40 26.39 0.54
C ALA A 147 -6.08 27.72 0.95
N THR A 148 -5.65 28.37 2.03
CA THR A 148 -6.26 29.65 2.49
C THR A 148 -5.17 30.66 2.86
N ALA A 149 -4.53 31.19 1.84
CA ALA A 149 -3.77 32.46 1.91
C ALA A 149 -3.69 33.09 0.52
#